data_113c79527c57da9e4c577badbe1c83f6
#
_entry.id   113c79527c57da9e4c577badbe1c83f6
#
_cell.length_a   1.000
_cell.length_b   1.000
_cell.length_c   1.000
_cell.angle_alpha   90.00
_cell.angle_beta   90.00
_cell.angle_gamma   90.00
#
_symmetry.space_group_name_H-M   'P 1'
#
loop_
_entity.id
_entity.type
_entity.pdbx_description
1 polymer ?
#
loop_
_entity_poly.entity_id
_entity_poly.type
_entity_poly.pdbx_seq_one_letter_code
_entity_poly.pdbx_strand_id
1 'polypeptide(L)'
;MSAPPARYAIASTQIQASRVEFNEDGILVISRENTKDSKFSEYLPQWDKSQKYPHPDFFEHDDPGLRADPAFPNLLPNLGEKILKITPKFGSKVRGVQISDLTNAGKDDLALLVAQRGVVVFRDQNW
;
A
#
# COMPACT_ATOMS: atom_id res chain seq x y z
N MET A 1 44.17 5.70 1.42
CA MET A 1 43.16 6.16 0.45
C MET A 1 42.28 4.97 0.11
N SER A 2 41.07 4.91 0.68
CA SER A 2 40.11 3.82 0.44
C SER A 2 39.34 4.13 -0.84
N ALA A 3 39.23 3.14 -1.74
CA ALA A 3 38.44 3.27 -2.96
C ALA A 3 36.95 3.41 -2.64
N PRO A 4 36.19 4.23 -3.39
CA PRO A 4 34.76 4.37 -3.18
C PRO A 4 34.04 3.05 -3.49
N PRO A 5 32.93 2.73 -2.78
CA PRO A 5 32.20 1.50 -3.05
C PRO A 5 31.64 1.49 -4.47
N ALA A 6 31.76 0.33 -5.10
CA ALA A 6 31.24 0.08 -6.43
C ALA A 6 29.75 0.44 -6.49
N ARG A 7 29.37 1.40 -7.35
CA ARG A 7 27.97 1.67 -7.67
C ARG A 7 27.38 0.39 -8.27
N TYR A 8 26.38 -0.15 -7.63
CA TYR A 8 25.57 -1.20 -8.24
C TYR A 8 25.01 -0.63 -9.54
N ALA A 9 25.55 -1.08 -10.66
CA ALA A 9 24.92 -0.89 -11.95
C ALA A 9 23.60 -1.67 -11.88
N ILE A 10 22.49 -0.95 -11.68
CA ILE A 10 21.17 -1.50 -11.94
C ILE A 10 21.23 -1.82 -13.43
N ALA A 11 21.31 -3.12 -13.74
CA ALA A 11 21.14 -3.57 -15.11
C ALA A 11 19.82 -2.96 -15.58
N SER A 12 19.88 -2.03 -16.53
CA SER A 12 18.69 -1.53 -17.19
C SER A 12 18.07 -2.75 -17.84
N THR A 13 17.07 -3.30 -17.17
CA THR A 13 16.22 -4.32 -17.77
C THR A 13 15.61 -3.61 -18.96
N GLN A 14 16.16 -3.85 -20.14
CA GLN A 14 15.56 -3.41 -21.39
C GLN A 14 14.20 -4.09 -21.40
N ILE A 15 13.16 -3.34 -21.07
CA ILE A 15 11.77 -3.76 -21.30
C ILE A 15 11.75 -4.01 -22.80
N GLN A 16 11.67 -5.26 -23.18
CA GLN A 16 11.65 -5.62 -24.59
C GLN A 16 10.51 -4.84 -25.22
N ALA A 17 10.83 -4.00 -26.21
CA ALA A 17 9.88 -3.11 -26.89
C ALA A 17 8.65 -3.86 -27.45
N SER A 18 8.73 -5.17 -27.61
CA SER A 18 7.67 -6.06 -28.05
C SER A 18 6.55 -6.31 -27.02
N ARG A 19 6.70 -5.83 -25.77
CA ARG A 19 5.70 -6.10 -24.70
C ARG A 19 4.72 -4.95 -24.46
N VAL A 20 4.96 -3.80 -25.04
CA VAL A 20 4.14 -2.60 -24.86
C VAL A 20 3.87 -1.94 -26.20
N GLU A 21 2.70 -1.33 -26.34
CA GLU A 21 2.27 -0.55 -27.50
C GLU A 21 1.52 0.69 -27.06
N PHE A 22 1.31 1.65 -27.96
CA PHE A 22 0.43 2.79 -27.72
C PHE A 22 -0.95 2.49 -28.31
N ASN A 23 -2.01 2.75 -27.53
CA ASN A 23 -3.37 2.70 -28.04
C ASN A 23 -3.70 3.94 -28.90
N GLU A 24 -4.93 4.01 -29.42
CA GLU A 24 -5.40 5.11 -30.28
C GLU A 24 -5.35 6.48 -29.57
N ASP A 25 -5.45 6.50 -28.24
CA ASP A 25 -5.39 7.70 -27.39
C ASP A 25 -3.95 8.07 -27.01
N GLY A 26 -2.93 7.35 -27.50
CA GLY A 26 -1.52 7.58 -27.17
C GLY A 26 -1.11 7.10 -25.77
N ILE A 27 -1.92 6.30 -25.12
CA ILE A 27 -1.65 5.71 -23.81
C ILE A 27 -0.80 4.46 -23.99
N LEU A 28 0.26 4.31 -23.17
CA LEU A 28 1.09 3.13 -23.16
C LEU A 28 0.34 1.96 -22.51
N VAL A 29 0.13 0.90 -23.27
CA VAL A 29 -0.58 -0.30 -22.85
C VAL A 29 0.29 -1.54 -23.06
N ILE A 30 -0.03 -2.64 -22.40
CA ILE A 30 0.60 -3.92 -22.68
C ILE A 30 0.13 -4.39 -24.06
N SER A 31 1.05 -4.85 -24.91
CA SER A 31 0.72 -5.22 -26.28
C SER A 31 -0.37 -6.29 -26.34
N ARG A 32 -1.24 -6.21 -27.35
CA ARG A 32 -2.35 -7.15 -27.54
C ARG A 32 -1.87 -8.61 -27.63
N GLU A 33 -0.68 -8.84 -28.14
CA GLU A 33 -0.10 -10.18 -28.21
C GLU A 33 0.12 -10.79 -26.82
N ASN A 34 0.56 -9.97 -25.85
CA ASN A 34 0.81 -10.41 -24.47
C ASN A 34 -0.46 -10.43 -23.61
N THR A 35 -1.58 -9.92 -24.11
CA THR A 35 -2.85 -9.87 -23.37
C THR A 35 -3.87 -10.92 -23.84
N LYS A 36 -3.58 -11.68 -24.89
CA LYS A 36 -4.51 -12.65 -25.51
C LYS A 36 -5.13 -13.62 -24.50
N ASP A 37 -4.32 -14.07 -23.56
CA ASP A 37 -4.73 -15.08 -22.58
C ASP A 37 -5.14 -14.48 -21.22
N SER A 38 -5.20 -13.15 -21.13
CA SER A 38 -5.60 -12.47 -19.90
C SER A 38 -7.11 -12.46 -19.77
N LYS A 39 -7.62 -13.09 -18.70
CA LYS A 39 -9.05 -13.10 -18.35
C LYS A 39 -9.61 -11.69 -18.07
N PHE A 40 -8.77 -10.76 -17.66
CA PHE A 40 -9.12 -9.42 -17.23
C PHE A 40 -8.26 -8.38 -17.95
N SER A 41 -8.26 -8.41 -19.28
CA SER A 41 -7.43 -7.54 -20.11
C SER A 41 -7.73 -6.05 -19.92
N GLU A 42 -8.97 -5.69 -19.57
CA GLU A 42 -9.40 -4.31 -19.31
C GLU A 42 -8.80 -3.70 -18.03
N TYR A 43 -8.33 -4.54 -17.10
CA TYR A 43 -7.70 -4.08 -15.85
C TYR A 43 -6.17 -4.10 -15.89
N LEU A 44 -5.58 -4.37 -17.05
CA LEU A 44 -4.13 -4.35 -17.19
C LEU A 44 -3.59 -2.92 -17.04
N PRO A 45 -2.38 -2.75 -16.49
CA PRO A 45 -1.79 -1.45 -16.28
C PRO A 45 -1.69 -0.64 -17.58
N GLN A 46 -2.10 0.62 -17.51
CA GLN A 46 -1.99 1.60 -18.57
C GLN A 46 -1.21 2.81 -18.05
N TRP A 47 -0.42 3.44 -18.89
CA TRP A 47 0.34 4.62 -18.52
C TRP A 47 0.24 5.69 -19.60
N ASP A 48 -0.38 6.80 -19.24
CA ASP A 48 -0.39 8.01 -20.03
C ASP A 48 0.88 8.83 -19.73
N LYS A 49 1.82 8.86 -20.68
CA LYS A 49 3.07 9.61 -20.56
C LYS A 49 2.88 11.14 -20.59
N SER A 50 1.72 11.62 -21.06
CA SER A 50 1.41 13.04 -21.07
C SER A 50 1.04 13.54 -19.68
N GLN A 51 0.54 12.67 -18.81
CA GLN A 51 0.18 13.02 -17.45
C GLN A 51 1.44 13.19 -16.60
N LYS A 52 1.76 14.45 -16.34
CA LYS A 52 2.80 14.82 -15.38
C LYS A 52 2.12 15.33 -14.13
N TYR A 53 2.26 14.56 -13.06
CA TYR A 53 1.79 15.00 -11.76
C TYR A 53 2.79 16.01 -11.19
N PRO A 54 2.35 17.22 -10.80
CA PRO A 54 3.23 18.17 -10.14
C PRO A 54 3.74 17.56 -8.84
N HIS A 55 4.94 17.97 -8.43
CA HIS A 55 5.41 17.63 -7.09
C HIS A 55 4.41 18.16 -6.07
N PRO A 56 4.02 17.36 -5.06
CA PRO A 56 3.20 17.89 -3.98
C PRO A 56 3.94 19.03 -3.29
N ASP A 57 3.20 20.08 -2.95
CA ASP A 57 3.74 21.16 -2.13
C ASP A 57 4.17 20.62 -0.77
N PHE A 58 5.14 21.30 -0.15
CA PHE A 58 5.53 20.97 1.21
C PHE A 58 4.33 21.16 2.14
N PHE A 59 4.03 20.16 2.95
CA PHE A 59 3.02 20.23 4.00
C PHE A 59 3.62 19.69 5.31
N GLU A 60 3.18 20.27 6.41
CA GLU A 60 3.54 19.77 7.73
C GLU A 60 2.85 18.43 7.97
N HIS A 61 3.64 17.40 8.23
CA HIS A 61 3.14 16.08 8.50
C HIS A 61 2.88 15.90 10.00
N ASP A 62 1.64 15.59 10.33
CA ASP A 62 1.23 15.18 11.67
C ASP A 62 0.93 13.68 11.67
N ASP A 63 1.76 12.89 12.35
CA ASP A 63 1.59 11.44 12.44
C ASP A 63 0.45 11.11 13.41
N PRO A 64 -0.67 10.56 12.92
CA PRO A 64 -1.80 10.20 13.76
C PRO A 64 -1.46 9.20 14.87
N GLY A 65 -0.49 8.32 14.64
CA GLY A 65 -0.04 7.36 15.64
C GLY A 65 0.57 7.99 16.90
N LEU A 66 1.07 9.25 16.81
CA LEU A 66 1.60 9.97 17.98
C LEU A 66 0.50 10.44 18.94
N ARG A 67 -0.75 10.56 18.47
CA ARG A 67 -1.90 10.93 19.30
C ARG A 67 -2.59 9.72 19.93
N ALA A 68 -2.24 8.50 19.50
CA ALA A 68 -2.89 7.29 19.89
C ALA A 68 -2.53 6.85 21.31
N ASP A 69 -3.47 6.21 21.98
CA ASP A 69 -3.21 5.51 23.24
C ASP A 69 -2.64 4.10 22.95
N PRO A 70 -1.48 3.72 23.51
CA PRO A 70 -0.90 2.39 23.35
C PRO A 70 -1.79 1.23 23.78
N ALA A 71 -2.82 1.48 24.58
CA ALA A 71 -3.84 0.50 24.96
C ALA A 71 -4.93 0.31 23.89
N PHE A 72 -4.99 1.17 22.87
CA PHE A 72 -5.98 1.13 21.77
C PHE A 72 -7.44 1.13 22.21
N PRO A 73 -7.86 1.93 23.20
CA PRO A 73 -9.21 1.84 23.75
C PRO A 73 -10.31 2.21 22.76
N ASN A 74 -9.99 3.05 21.76
CA ASN A 74 -10.95 3.50 20.76
C ASN A 74 -11.05 2.57 19.55
N LEU A 75 -10.03 1.73 19.33
CA LEU A 75 -10.03 0.71 18.29
C LEU A 75 -10.53 -0.62 18.82
N LEU A 76 -10.14 -0.98 20.03
CA LEU A 76 -10.30 -2.31 20.60
C LEU A 76 -10.78 -2.22 22.06
N PRO A 77 -12.03 -1.86 22.31
CA PRO A 77 -12.53 -1.70 23.67
C PRO A 77 -12.42 -2.97 24.54
N ASN A 78 -12.28 -4.15 23.90
CA ASN A 78 -12.06 -5.44 24.56
C ASN A 78 -10.84 -6.14 23.95
N LEU A 79 -9.65 -5.69 24.28
CA LEU A 79 -8.38 -6.04 23.63
C LEU A 79 -8.08 -7.55 23.58
N GLY A 80 -8.44 -8.31 24.63
CA GLY A 80 -8.05 -9.71 24.75
C GLY A 80 -8.68 -10.66 23.73
N GLU A 81 -9.85 -10.32 23.21
CA GLU A 81 -10.67 -11.24 22.41
C GLU A 81 -10.59 -10.98 20.90
N LYS A 82 -10.09 -9.83 20.46
CA LYS A 82 -10.22 -9.37 19.06
C LYS A 82 -8.92 -9.34 18.27
N ILE A 83 -7.76 -9.34 18.91
CA ILE A 83 -6.46 -9.36 18.23
C ILE A 83 -5.81 -10.73 18.35
N LEU A 84 -5.59 -11.36 17.20
CA LEU A 84 -4.69 -12.51 17.09
C LEU A 84 -3.35 -12.05 16.51
N LYS A 85 -2.27 -12.13 17.27
CA LYS A 85 -0.92 -11.91 16.76
C LYS A 85 -0.53 -13.09 15.87
N ILE A 86 -0.23 -12.83 14.58
CA ILE A 86 0.16 -13.88 13.63
C ILE A 86 1.57 -14.38 13.97
N THR A 87 2.47 -13.44 14.27
CA THR A 87 3.80 -13.74 14.81
C THR A 87 4.07 -12.84 16.02
N PRO A 88 5.06 -13.13 16.86
CA PRO A 88 5.39 -12.28 18.01
C PRO A 88 5.66 -10.81 17.66
N LYS A 89 6.35 -10.56 16.54
CA LYS A 89 6.78 -9.20 16.15
C LYS A 89 5.98 -8.61 14.99
N PHE A 90 5.40 -9.40 14.11
CA PHE A 90 4.84 -8.94 12.85
C PHE A 90 3.48 -9.57 12.58
N GLY A 91 2.56 -8.77 12.07
CA GLY A 91 1.24 -9.20 11.64
C GLY A 91 0.24 -9.39 12.78
N SER A 92 -0.95 -8.85 12.60
CA SER A 92 -2.09 -9.04 13.50
C SER A 92 -3.37 -9.25 12.70
N LYS A 93 -4.29 -10.04 13.25
CA LYS A 93 -5.64 -10.21 12.72
C LYS A 93 -6.63 -9.67 13.72
N VAL A 94 -7.53 -8.80 13.25
CA VAL A 94 -8.59 -8.18 14.04
C VAL A 94 -9.95 -8.68 13.56
N ARG A 95 -10.86 -8.95 14.49
CA ARG A 95 -12.23 -9.33 14.21
C ARG A 95 -13.22 -8.43 14.97
N GLY A 96 -14.41 -8.27 14.40
CA GLY A 96 -15.52 -7.53 15.03
C GLY A 96 -15.31 -6.02 15.11
N VAL A 97 -14.41 -5.48 14.30
CA VAL A 97 -14.21 -4.04 14.12
C VAL A 97 -14.46 -3.71 12.65
N GLN A 98 -15.32 -2.76 12.38
CA GLN A 98 -15.54 -2.18 11.05
C GLN A 98 -14.68 -0.94 10.90
N ILE A 99 -13.82 -0.90 9.88
CA ILE A 99 -12.93 0.26 9.64
C ILE A 99 -13.76 1.50 9.31
N SER A 100 -14.88 1.32 8.60
CA SER A 100 -15.82 2.40 8.25
C SER A 100 -16.40 3.12 9.47
N ASP A 101 -16.56 2.42 10.59
CA ASP A 101 -17.23 2.92 11.80
C ASP A 101 -16.24 3.55 12.80
N LEU A 102 -14.95 3.56 12.49
CA LEU A 102 -13.95 4.10 13.39
C LEU A 102 -14.09 5.61 13.55
N THR A 103 -14.08 6.05 14.80
CA THR A 103 -13.91 7.47 15.14
C THR A 103 -12.52 7.96 14.77
N ASN A 104 -12.27 9.26 14.80
CA ASN A 104 -10.92 9.80 14.56
C ASN A 104 -9.91 9.25 15.57
N ALA A 105 -10.25 9.15 16.84
CA ALA A 105 -9.39 8.54 17.85
C ALA A 105 -9.15 7.03 17.56
N GLY A 106 -10.15 6.31 17.06
CA GLY A 106 -9.98 4.92 16.62
C GLY A 106 -9.05 4.78 15.41
N LYS A 107 -9.05 5.76 14.51
CA LYS A 107 -8.12 5.81 13.37
C LYS A 107 -6.70 6.10 13.82
N ASP A 108 -6.51 6.98 14.81
CA ASP A 108 -5.21 7.25 15.41
C ASP A 108 -4.66 5.97 16.10
N ASP A 109 -5.49 5.27 16.88
CA ASP A 109 -5.13 3.97 17.48
C ASP A 109 -4.78 2.92 16.40
N LEU A 110 -5.51 2.89 15.28
CA LEU A 110 -5.21 2.00 14.15
C LEU A 110 -3.84 2.33 13.53
N ALA A 111 -3.52 3.60 13.34
CA ALA A 111 -2.24 4.02 12.80
C ALA A 111 -1.08 3.52 13.67
N LEU A 112 -1.18 3.68 14.99
CA LEU A 112 -0.18 3.19 15.93
C LEU A 112 -0.08 1.65 15.89
N LEU A 113 -1.21 0.93 15.86
CA LEU A 113 -1.21 -0.53 15.79
C LEU A 113 -0.53 -1.02 14.51
N VAL A 114 -0.78 -0.39 13.36
CA VAL A 114 -0.13 -0.73 12.09
C VAL A 114 1.37 -0.45 12.17
N ALA A 115 1.79 0.69 12.71
CA ALA A 115 3.19 1.02 12.90
C ALA A 115 3.93 -0.03 13.77
N GLN A 116 3.28 -0.50 14.83
CA GLN A 116 3.86 -1.51 15.73
C GLN A 116 3.87 -2.93 15.14
N ARG A 117 2.88 -3.27 14.30
CA ARG A 117 2.67 -4.64 13.82
C ARG A 117 3.03 -4.86 12.35
N GLY A 118 3.31 -3.80 11.60
CA GLY A 118 3.62 -3.81 10.17
C GLY A 118 2.41 -4.11 9.29
N VAL A 119 1.66 -5.16 9.59
CA VAL A 119 0.43 -5.55 8.87
C VAL A 119 -0.70 -5.85 9.85
N VAL A 120 -1.87 -5.29 9.58
CA VAL A 120 -3.10 -5.60 10.33
C VAL A 120 -4.20 -6.01 9.35
N VAL A 121 -4.77 -7.19 9.54
CA VAL A 121 -5.83 -7.75 8.70
C VAL A 121 -7.14 -7.67 9.46
N PHE A 122 -8.10 -6.95 8.90
CA PHE A 122 -9.46 -6.89 9.42
C PHE A 122 -10.33 -7.92 8.70
N ARG A 123 -11.12 -8.68 9.46
CA ARG A 123 -12.05 -9.68 8.92
C ARG A 123 -13.48 -9.16 8.97
N ASP A 124 -14.30 -9.75 8.10
CA ASP A 124 -15.75 -9.58 8.10
C ASP A 124 -16.16 -8.11 7.94
N GLN A 125 -15.52 -7.40 6.98
CA GLN A 125 -15.81 -6.01 6.66
C GLN A 125 -17.05 -5.90 5.78
N ASN A 126 -17.89 -4.91 6.05
CA ASN A 126 -19.07 -4.57 5.26
C ASN A 126 -18.71 -3.46 4.26
N TRP A 127 -18.38 -3.83 3.03
CA TRP A 127 -18.14 -2.89 1.93
C TRP A 127 -19.37 -2.80 1.02
#